data_4656e90e81b360cf5415eee76b4a469b
#
_entry.id   4656e90e81b360cf5415eee76b4a469b
#
_cell.length_a   1.000
_cell.length_b   1.000
_cell.length_c   1.000
_cell.angle_alpha   90.00
_cell.angle_beta   90.00
_cell.angle_gamma   90.00
#
_symmetry.space_group_name_H-M   'P 1'
#
loop_
_entity.id
_entity.type
_entity.pdbx_description
1 polymer ?
#
loop_
_entity_poly.entity_id
_entity_poly.type
_entity_poly.pdbx_seq_one_letter_code
_entity_poly.pdbx_strand_id
1 'polypeptide(L)'
;ELVQLPGYEKRKPSELSGGQRQRVAIARSLVNNPKVLLLDEPLGALDLQLRRAMQLELKRLQKKLGITFIYITHDQEEAINMSDRIAVMNKGTFEQIGTPDEIYNHPKTSYVATFVGNANILKGTAQETEADILKVSLAGSIVSAVAEGKKIAPGTPVTLAVRSENLIFDENCQSGLEATVVEKSFAGGLLRVVLK
;
A
#
# COMPACT_ATOMS: atom_id res chain seq x y z
N GLU A 1 13.20 22.08 20.04
CA GLU A 1 11.80 22.44 19.67
C GLU A 1 11.28 21.60 18.48
N LEU A 2 12.08 21.43 17.39
CA LEU A 2 11.67 20.72 16.14
C LEU A 2 11.22 19.27 16.37
N VAL A 3 11.86 18.56 17.28
CA VAL A 3 11.60 17.13 17.56
C VAL A 3 10.87 16.91 18.88
N GLN A 4 10.35 17.97 19.50
CA GLN A 4 9.53 17.94 20.71
C GLN A 4 10.15 17.14 21.88
N LEU A 5 11.43 17.40 22.18
CA LEU A 5 12.15 16.80 23.30
C LEU A 5 12.75 17.88 24.23
N PRO A 6 11.94 18.83 24.78
CA PRO A 6 12.46 19.80 25.72
C PRO A 6 12.88 19.09 27.01
N GLY A 7 14.03 19.49 27.61
CA GLY A 7 14.54 18.95 28.87
C GLY A 7 15.29 17.62 28.75
N TYR A 8 15.55 17.16 27.50
CA TYR A 8 16.29 15.92 27.25
C TYR A 8 17.73 16.13 26.82
N GLU A 9 18.19 17.37 26.78
CA GLU A 9 19.49 17.79 26.23
C GLU A 9 20.69 17.13 26.89
N LYS A 10 20.57 16.80 28.19
CA LYS A 10 21.64 16.19 29.01
C LYS A 10 21.51 14.68 29.17
N ARG A 11 20.44 14.06 28.62
CA ARG A 11 20.21 12.61 28.74
C ARG A 11 21.12 11.82 27.80
N LYS A 12 21.64 10.71 28.30
CA LYS A 12 22.39 9.74 27.48
C LYS A 12 21.42 8.94 26.59
N PRO A 13 21.87 8.42 25.43
CA PRO A 13 21.03 7.59 24.57
C PRO A 13 20.39 6.38 25.27
N SER A 14 21.06 5.80 26.27
CA SER A 14 20.54 4.69 27.09
C SER A 14 19.35 5.07 27.98
N GLU A 15 19.18 6.36 28.26
CA GLU A 15 18.12 6.91 29.12
C GLU A 15 16.88 7.33 28.29
N LEU A 16 16.92 7.11 26.97
CA LEU A 16 15.86 7.48 26.03
C LEU A 16 15.08 6.25 25.57
N SER A 17 13.76 6.42 25.41
CA SER A 17 12.93 5.42 24.73
C SER A 17 13.30 5.25 23.25
N GLY A 18 12.85 4.19 22.59
CA GLY A 18 13.08 3.96 21.17
C GLY A 18 12.67 5.16 20.29
N GLY A 19 11.45 5.67 20.48
CA GLY A 19 10.96 6.83 19.74
C GLY A 19 11.72 8.13 20.06
N GLN A 20 12.18 8.30 21.31
CA GLN A 20 13.00 9.45 21.67
C GLN A 20 14.38 9.39 21.02
N ARG A 21 15.04 8.22 21.01
CA ARG A 21 16.31 8.02 20.28
C ARG A 21 16.16 8.33 18.80
N GLN A 22 15.06 7.92 18.20
CA GLN A 22 14.79 8.19 16.81
C GLN A 22 14.60 9.69 16.51
N ARG A 23 13.85 10.41 17.34
CA ARG A 23 13.70 11.87 17.23
C ARG A 23 15.06 12.57 17.34
N VAL A 24 15.94 12.11 18.22
CA VAL A 24 17.31 12.63 18.33
C VAL A 24 18.11 12.35 17.06
N ALA A 25 18.00 11.15 16.48
CA ALA A 25 18.68 10.80 15.22
C ALA A 25 18.21 11.69 14.06
N ILE A 26 16.91 11.94 13.97
CA ILE A 26 16.34 12.86 12.97
C ILE A 26 16.83 14.29 13.22
N ALA A 27 16.82 14.78 14.48
CA ALA A 27 17.34 16.10 14.81
C ALA A 27 18.81 16.26 14.38
N ARG A 28 19.62 15.23 14.64
CA ARG A 28 21.04 15.21 14.25
C ARG A 28 21.23 15.32 12.73
N SER A 29 20.43 14.61 11.94
CA SER A 29 20.52 14.68 10.47
C SER A 29 20.04 16.02 9.90
N LEU A 30 19.18 16.74 10.61
CA LEU A 30 18.66 18.04 10.22
C LEU A 30 19.58 19.23 10.53
N VAL A 31 20.57 19.06 11.42
CA VAL A 31 21.49 20.15 11.81
C VAL A 31 22.20 20.79 10.61
N ASN A 32 22.50 19.99 9.59
CA ASN A 32 23.19 20.44 8.38
C ASN A 32 22.26 21.06 7.32
N ASN A 33 20.98 21.29 7.64
CA ASN A 33 19.98 21.83 6.71
C ASN A 33 19.96 21.09 5.36
N PRO A 34 19.77 19.75 5.35
CA PRO A 34 19.81 18.97 4.13
C PRO A 34 18.61 19.33 3.23
N LYS A 35 18.78 19.23 1.91
CA LYS A 35 17.67 19.32 0.95
C LYS A 35 16.87 18.01 0.88
N VAL A 36 17.50 16.89 1.21
CA VAL A 36 16.92 15.54 1.18
C VAL A 36 17.26 14.82 2.47
N LEU A 37 16.28 14.21 3.13
CA LEU A 37 16.44 13.35 4.28
C LEU A 37 16.12 11.91 3.89
N LEU A 38 17.08 11.00 4.12
CA LEU A 38 16.91 9.57 3.90
C LEU A 38 16.52 8.89 5.21
N LEU A 39 15.42 8.16 5.21
CA LEU A 39 14.88 7.43 6.36
C LEU A 39 14.75 5.95 5.98
N ASP A 40 15.61 5.13 6.53
CA ASP A 40 15.62 3.69 6.29
C ASP A 40 14.91 2.98 7.45
N GLU A 41 13.74 2.41 7.18
CA GLU A 41 12.85 1.73 8.15
C GLU A 41 12.70 2.45 9.51
N PRO A 42 12.44 3.77 9.52
CA PRO A 42 12.58 4.55 10.74
C PRO A 42 11.58 4.18 11.83
N LEU A 43 10.49 3.47 11.52
CA LEU A 43 9.44 3.13 12.47
C LEU A 43 9.34 1.62 12.76
N GLY A 44 10.18 0.81 12.13
CA GLY A 44 10.09 -0.66 12.21
C GLY A 44 10.21 -1.24 13.63
N ALA A 45 10.99 -0.59 14.50
CA ALA A 45 11.21 -1.05 15.88
C ALA A 45 10.19 -0.50 16.91
N LEU A 46 9.15 0.23 16.47
CA LEU A 46 8.16 0.85 17.36
C LEU A 46 6.89 0.00 17.45
N ASP A 47 6.25 0.04 18.62
CA ASP A 47 4.90 -0.50 18.80
C ASP A 47 3.88 0.28 17.94
N LEU A 48 2.72 -0.32 17.71
CA LEU A 48 1.70 0.22 16.80
C LEU A 48 1.24 1.64 17.18
N GLN A 49 1.01 1.90 18.48
CA GLN A 49 0.52 3.19 18.94
C GLN A 49 1.58 4.28 18.75
N LEU A 50 2.81 3.99 19.15
CA LEU A 50 3.95 4.91 18.99
C LEU A 50 4.28 5.13 17.51
N ARG A 51 4.19 4.09 16.67
CA ARG A 51 4.40 4.14 15.23
C ARG A 51 3.44 5.14 14.58
N ARG A 52 2.13 5.02 14.84
CA ARG A 52 1.12 5.96 14.32
C ARG A 52 1.36 7.40 14.75
N ALA A 53 1.71 7.62 16.01
CA ALA A 53 2.07 8.94 16.51
C ALA A 53 3.28 9.52 15.79
N MET A 54 4.33 8.71 15.57
CA MET A 54 5.55 9.11 14.87
C MET A 54 5.33 9.38 13.38
N GLN A 55 4.45 8.65 12.70
CA GLN A 55 4.06 8.93 11.31
C GLN A 55 3.50 10.34 11.18
N LEU A 56 2.56 10.72 12.05
CA LEU A 56 1.98 12.06 12.06
C LEU A 56 3.03 13.14 12.32
N GLU A 57 3.92 12.90 13.28
CA GLU A 57 5.02 13.84 13.61
C GLU A 57 5.99 14.02 12.45
N LEU A 58 6.42 12.93 11.80
CA LEU A 58 7.31 12.99 10.64
C LEU A 58 6.67 13.73 9.47
N LYS A 59 5.37 13.51 9.21
CA LYS A 59 4.64 14.20 8.16
C LYS A 59 4.51 15.71 8.45
N ARG A 60 4.25 16.08 9.72
CA ARG A 60 4.23 17.48 10.15
C ARG A 60 5.61 18.13 10.01
N LEU A 61 6.64 17.42 10.41
CA LEU A 61 8.03 17.88 10.32
C LEU A 61 8.45 18.13 8.87
N GLN A 62 8.16 17.18 7.98
CA GLN A 62 8.44 17.31 6.55
C GLN A 62 7.77 18.56 5.96
N LYS A 63 6.46 18.75 6.25
CA LYS A 63 5.73 19.94 5.79
C LYS A 63 6.31 21.25 6.34
N LYS A 64 6.69 21.25 7.63
CA LYS A 64 7.26 22.42 8.28
C LYS A 64 8.63 22.82 7.72
N LEU A 65 9.43 21.82 7.35
CA LEU A 65 10.79 22.01 6.83
C LEU A 65 10.82 22.29 5.32
N GLY A 66 9.79 21.83 4.58
CA GLY A 66 9.74 21.97 3.11
C GLY A 66 10.84 21.21 2.38
N ILE A 67 11.44 20.18 2.99
CA ILE A 67 12.50 19.36 2.40
C ILE A 67 11.94 18.03 1.88
N THR A 68 12.68 17.38 0.99
CA THR A 68 12.29 16.06 0.47
C THR A 68 12.66 14.98 1.46
N PHE A 69 11.70 14.12 1.81
CA PHE A 69 11.94 12.87 2.54
C PHE A 69 11.93 11.71 1.56
N ILE A 70 12.95 10.86 1.62
CA ILE A 70 12.95 9.54 1.00
C ILE A 70 12.82 8.53 2.14
N TYR A 71 11.71 7.82 2.14
CA TYR A 71 11.31 6.92 3.21
C TYR A 71 11.31 5.48 2.67
N ILE A 72 12.15 4.63 3.23
CA ILE A 72 12.21 3.21 2.88
C ILE A 72 11.43 2.44 3.96
N THR A 73 10.47 1.65 3.55
CA THR A 73 9.67 0.80 4.43
C THR A 73 9.19 -0.45 3.70
N HIS A 74 8.96 -1.52 4.44
CA HIS A 74 8.23 -2.69 3.99
C HIS A 74 6.76 -2.66 4.43
N ASP A 75 6.36 -1.67 5.22
CA ASP A 75 4.98 -1.48 5.67
C ASP A 75 4.19 -0.68 4.62
N GLN A 76 3.19 -1.33 4.03
CA GLN A 76 2.36 -0.76 2.96
C GLN A 76 1.46 0.36 3.48
N GLU A 77 0.94 0.23 4.71
CA GLU A 77 0.12 1.26 5.33
C GLU A 77 0.93 2.54 5.56
N GLU A 78 2.19 2.40 5.99
CA GLU A 78 3.11 3.52 6.10
C GLU A 78 3.34 4.21 4.77
N ALA A 79 3.65 3.45 3.72
CA ALA A 79 3.91 3.99 2.40
C ALA A 79 2.71 4.78 1.87
N ILE A 80 1.50 4.20 1.96
CA ILE A 80 0.26 4.84 1.48
C ILE A 80 -0.07 6.11 2.27
N ASN A 81 0.04 6.07 3.60
CA ASN A 81 -0.41 7.17 4.46
C ASN A 81 0.57 8.34 4.51
N MET A 82 1.87 8.10 4.30
CA MET A 82 2.90 9.11 4.50
C MET A 82 3.39 9.77 3.22
N SER A 83 3.31 9.08 2.08
CA SER A 83 4.02 9.50 0.87
C SER A 83 3.13 10.32 -0.08
N ASP A 84 3.73 11.27 -0.78
CA ASP A 84 3.13 11.93 -1.94
C ASP A 84 3.32 11.09 -3.22
N ARG A 85 4.41 10.30 -3.25
CA ARG A 85 4.73 9.35 -4.32
C ARG A 85 5.34 8.08 -3.72
N ILE A 86 4.99 6.94 -4.30
CA ILE A 86 5.49 5.63 -3.90
C ILE A 86 6.24 5.00 -5.08
N ALA A 87 7.39 4.41 -4.78
CA ALA A 87 8.14 3.57 -5.71
C ALA A 87 8.11 2.13 -5.19
N VAL A 88 7.40 1.25 -5.89
CA VAL A 88 7.36 -0.19 -5.56
C VAL A 88 8.55 -0.87 -6.23
N MET A 89 9.37 -1.53 -5.42
CA MET A 89 10.56 -2.25 -5.90
C MET A 89 10.38 -3.76 -5.78
N ASN A 90 10.90 -4.48 -6.76
CA ASN A 90 10.97 -5.94 -6.76
C ASN A 90 12.32 -6.39 -7.35
N LYS A 91 13.07 -7.21 -6.62
CA LYS A 91 14.37 -7.75 -7.05
C LYS A 91 15.32 -6.69 -7.63
N GLY A 92 15.37 -5.52 -7.00
CA GLY A 92 16.27 -4.43 -7.39
C GLY A 92 15.79 -3.54 -8.55
N THR A 93 14.60 -3.79 -9.08
CA THR A 93 13.99 -2.98 -10.15
C THR A 93 12.71 -2.29 -9.68
N PHE A 94 12.38 -1.16 -10.30
CA PHE A 94 11.11 -0.48 -10.04
C PHE A 94 9.99 -1.13 -10.86
N GLU A 95 8.98 -1.64 -10.17
CA GLU A 95 7.75 -2.17 -10.80
C GLU A 95 6.79 -1.04 -11.20
N GLN A 96 6.63 -0.07 -10.29
CA GLN A 96 5.77 1.09 -10.52
C GLN A 96 6.21 2.25 -9.63
N ILE A 97 6.09 3.47 -10.17
CA ILE A 97 6.23 4.71 -9.42
C ILE A 97 4.97 5.54 -9.69
N GLY A 98 4.31 6.02 -8.64
CA GLY A 98 3.07 6.78 -8.76
C GLY A 98 2.63 7.38 -7.42
N THR A 99 1.48 8.04 -7.42
CA THR A 99 0.78 8.46 -6.22
C THR A 99 0.24 7.24 -5.45
N PRO A 100 -0.11 7.36 -4.16
CA PRO A 100 -0.75 6.28 -3.43
C PRO A 100 -1.99 5.73 -4.13
N ASP A 101 -2.81 6.59 -4.71
CA ASP A 101 -4.01 6.23 -5.46
C ASP A 101 -3.67 5.40 -6.71
N GLU A 102 -2.70 5.84 -7.53
CA GLU A 102 -2.26 5.11 -8.72
C GLU A 102 -1.68 3.73 -8.37
N ILE A 103 -0.93 3.62 -7.26
CA ILE A 103 -0.35 2.35 -6.82
C ILE A 103 -1.43 1.38 -6.34
N TYR A 104 -2.44 1.89 -5.62
CA TYR A 104 -3.49 1.06 -5.03
C TYR A 104 -4.59 0.71 -6.04
N ASN A 105 -5.13 1.70 -6.75
CA ASN A 105 -6.28 1.52 -7.62
C ASN A 105 -5.92 1.17 -9.06
N HIS A 106 -4.71 1.57 -9.54
CA HIS A 106 -4.24 1.34 -10.91
C HIS A 106 -2.88 0.61 -10.95
N PRO A 107 -2.78 -0.60 -10.34
CA PRO A 107 -1.53 -1.37 -10.32
C PRO A 107 -1.14 -1.82 -11.74
N LYS A 108 0.09 -1.54 -12.15
CA LYS A 108 0.60 -1.88 -13.48
C LYS A 108 0.96 -3.35 -13.66
N THR A 109 1.26 -4.04 -12.55
CA THR A 109 1.64 -5.45 -12.56
C THR A 109 0.88 -6.23 -11.49
N SER A 110 0.74 -7.54 -11.67
CA SER A 110 0.16 -8.43 -10.65
C SER A 110 0.97 -8.41 -9.35
N TYR A 111 2.29 -8.16 -9.45
CA TYR A 111 3.13 -7.99 -8.27
C TYR A 111 2.69 -6.79 -7.44
N VAL A 112 2.55 -5.62 -8.06
CA VAL A 112 2.09 -4.40 -7.35
C VAL A 112 0.70 -4.61 -6.75
N ALA A 113 -0.24 -5.19 -7.52
CA ALA A 113 -1.59 -5.47 -7.05
C ALA A 113 -1.63 -6.38 -5.82
N THR A 114 -0.79 -7.43 -5.81
CA THR A 114 -0.72 -8.39 -4.70
C THR A 114 0.07 -7.83 -3.53
N PHE A 115 1.21 -7.17 -3.81
CA PHE A 115 2.08 -6.64 -2.77
C PHE A 115 1.43 -5.46 -2.04
N VAL A 116 0.71 -4.59 -2.75
CA VAL A 116 0.02 -3.43 -2.14
C VAL A 116 -1.48 -3.72 -2.05
N GLY A 117 -1.96 -4.02 -0.83
CA GLY A 117 -3.39 -4.21 -0.53
C GLY A 117 -3.94 -5.60 -0.85
N ASN A 118 -3.08 -6.63 -1.05
CA ASN A 118 -3.47 -8.05 -1.14
C ASN A 118 -4.62 -8.32 -2.14
N ALA A 119 -4.52 -7.80 -3.37
CA ALA A 119 -5.54 -8.05 -4.38
C ALA A 119 -5.63 -9.54 -4.75
N ASN A 120 -6.85 -10.00 -5.01
CA ASN A 120 -7.09 -11.31 -5.59
C ASN A 120 -6.73 -11.27 -7.08
N ILE A 121 -5.93 -12.23 -7.54
CA ILE A 121 -5.48 -12.32 -8.93
C ILE A 121 -6.26 -13.43 -9.62
N LEU A 122 -7.10 -13.05 -10.56
CA LEU A 122 -7.94 -13.94 -11.33
C LEU A 122 -7.47 -13.98 -12.78
N LYS A 123 -7.39 -15.18 -13.36
CA LYS A 123 -6.97 -15.38 -14.76
C LYS A 123 -8.18 -15.76 -15.61
N GLY A 124 -8.38 -15.05 -16.69
CA GLY A 124 -9.50 -15.29 -17.61
C GLY A 124 -9.12 -15.01 -19.06
N THR A 125 -10.11 -15.08 -19.93
CA THR A 125 -9.96 -14.81 -21.36
C THR A 125 -10.90 -13.67 -21.77
N ALA A 126 -10.34 -12.66 -22.41
CA ALA A 126 -11.10 -11.54 -22.94
C ALA A 126 -12.13 -12.02 -23.97
N GLN A 127 -13.37 -11.53 -23.86
CA GLN A 127 -14.44 -11.82 -24.84
C GLN A 127 -14.71 -10.60 -25.71
N GLU A 128 -15.05 -9.50 -25.08
CA GLU A 128 -15.46 -8.28 -25.76
C GLU A 128 -15.02 -7.07 -24.96
N THR A 129 -14.62 -6.00 -25.65
CA THR A 129 -14.35 -4.70 -25.01
C THR A 129 -15.29 -3.68 -25.61
N GLU A 130 -16.19 -3.14 -24.79
CA GLU A 130 -17.14 -2.10 -25.17
C GLU A 130 -16.92 -0.88 -24.28
N ALA A 131 -16.66 0.28 -24.89
CA ALA A 131 -16.22 1.48 -24.20
C ALA A 131 -14.96 1.17 -23.35
N ASP A 132 -15.06 1.24 -22.01
CA ASP A 132 -13.97 0.90 -21.08
C ASP A 132 -14.27 -0.36 -20.24
N ILE A 133 -15.28 -1.13 -20.65
CA ILE A 133 -15.69 -2.38 -19.98
C ILE A 133 -15.19 -3.56 -20.79
N LEU A 134 -14.42 -4.41 -20.17
CA LEU A 134 -13.95 -5.68 -20.71
C LEU A 134 -14.78 -6.81 -20.13
N LYS A 135 -15.44 -7.58 -20.98
CA LYS A 135 -16.06 -8.87 -20.61
C LYS A 135 -15.01 -9.96 -20.60
N VAL A 136 -14.88 -10.67 -19.50
CA VAL A 136 -13.88 -11.72 -19.31
C VAL A 136 -14.58 -13.04 -18.97
N SER A 137 -14.28 -14.08 -19.71
CA SER A 137 -14.65 -15.45 -19.36
C SER A 137 -13.70 -15.97 -18.28
N LEU A 138 -14.27 -16.36 -17.14
CA LEU A 138 -13.55 -16.80 -15.96
C LEU A 138 -14.35 -17.93 -15.28
N ALA A 139 -13.74 -19.11 -15.16
CA ALA A 139 -14.34 -20.29 -14.53
C ALA A 139 -15.77 -20.63 -15.02
N GLY A 140 -16.04 -20.44 -16.31
CA GLY A 140 -17.36 -20.73 -16.90
C GLY A 140 -18.39 -19.58 -16.83
N SER A 141 -18.07 -18.52 -16.11
CA SER A 141 -18.90 -17.31 -16.00
C SER A 141 -18.30 -16.15 -16.79
N ILE A 142 -19.12 -15.14 -17.09
CA ILE A 142 -18.66 -13.89 -17.69
C ILE A 142 -18.73 -12.80 -16.63
N VAL A 143 -17.58 -12.17 -16.39
CA VAL A 143 -17.45 -11.05 -15.47
C VAL A 143 -17.05 -9.78 -16.22
N SER A 144 -17.43 -8.63 -15.70
CA SER A 144 -17.04 -7.33 -16.24
C SER A 144 -15.88 -6.74 -15.45
N ALA A 145 -14.91 -6.18 -16.17
CA ALA A 145 -13.75 -5.51 -15.62
C ALA A 145 -13.51 -4.19 -16.34
N VAL A 146 -12.79 -3.26 -15.72
CA VAL A 146 -12.36 -2.01 -16.34
C VAL A 146 -11.17 -2.31 -17.25
N ALA A 147 -11.21 -1.84 -18.49
CA ALA A 147 -10.14 -2.03 -19.48
C ALA A 147 -9.03 -0.99 -19.40
N GLU A 148 -9.23 0.11 -18.64
CA GLU A 148 -8.29 1.23 -18.49
C GLU A 148 -7.82 1.81 -19.84
N GLY A 149 -8.77 2.02 -20.74
CA GLY A 149 -8.52 2.53 -22.10
C GLY A 149 -7.81 1.56 -23.03
N LYS A 150 -7.54 0.31 -22.60
CA LYS A 150 -6.89 -0.70 -23.43
C LYS A 150 -7.91 -1.39 -24.35
N LYS A 151 -7.61 -1.47 -25.63
CA LYS A 151 -8.35 -2.32 -26.58
C LYS A 151 -7.76 -3.73 -26.53
N ILE A 152 -8.49 -4.66 -25.95
CA ILE A 152 -8.06 -6.04 -25.79
C ILE A 152 -8.85 -6.91 -26.77
N ALA A 153 -8.15 -7.64 -27.64
CA ALA A 153 -8.79 -8.51 -28.62
C ALA A 153 -9.46 -9.72 -27.95
N PRO A 154 -10.62 -10.17 -28.45
CA PRO A 154 -11.25 -11.41 -27.99
C PRO A 154 -10.28 -12.59 -28.07
N GLY A 155 -10.35 -13.50 -27.09
CA GLY A 155 -9.46 -14.65 -26.96
C GLY A 155 -8.12 -14.35 -26.27
N THR A 156 -7.81 -13.08 -25.96
CA THR A 156 -6.56 -12.73 -25.27
C THR A 156 -6.60 -13.19 -23.81
N PRO A 157 -5.57 -13.91 -23.31
CA PRO A 157 -5.43 -14.19 -21.88
C PRO A 157 -5.25 -12.89 -21.10
N VAL A 158 -6.05 -12.72 -20.05
CA VAL A 158 -6.00 -11.53 -19.19
C VAL A 158 -5.88 -11.90 -17.72
N THR A 159 -5.30 -11.01 -16.96
CA THR A 159 -5.20 -11.11 -15.50
C THR A 159 -5.96 -9.95 -14.88
N LEU A 160 -6.93 -10.28 -14.04
CA LEU A 160 -7.71 -9.32 -13.28
C LEU A 160 -7.16 -9.21 -11.87
N ALA A 161 -7.07 -8.00 -11.34
CA ALA A 161 -6.78 -7.73 -9.94
C ALA A 161 -8.05 -7.20 -9.27
N VAL A 162 -8.53 -7.90 -8.24
CA VAL A 162 -9.77 -7.53 -7.54
C VAL A 162 -9.47 -7.35 -6.05
N ARG A 163 -9.77 -6.17 -5.52
CA ARG A 163 -9.65 -5.90 -4.10
C ARG A 163 -10.73 -6.66 -3.33
N SER A 164 -10.38 -7.21 -2.16
CA SER A 164 -11.32 -8.00 -1.35
C SER A 164 -12.55 -7.19 -0.91
N GLU A 165 -12.37 -5.91 -0.62
CA GLU A 165 -13.44 -4.98 -0.25
C GLU A 165 -14.41 -4.67 -1.39
N ASN A 166 -14.03 -4.97 -2.63
CA ASN A 166 -14.89 -4.80 -3.81
C ASN A 166 -15.66 -6.09 -4.18
N LEU A 167 -15.47 -7.16 -3.43
CA LEU A 167 -16.22 -8.40 -3.61
C LEU A 167 -17.50 -8.36 -2.78
N ILE A 168 -18.62 -8.64 -3.41
CA ILE A 168 -19.94 -8.68 -2.77
C ILE A 168 -20.45 -10.12 -2.83
N PHE A 169 -20.93 -10.62 -1.68
CA PHE A 169 -21.65 -11.88 -1.62
C PHE A 169 -23.12 -11.63 -1.91
N ASP A 170 -23.65 -12.35 -2.90
CA ASP A 170 -25.05 -12.28 -3.28
C ASP A 170 -25.59 -13.69 -3.55
N GLU A 171 -26.48 -14.15 -2.68
CA GLU A 171 -27.09 -15.48 -2.77
C GLU A 171 -28.04 -15.60 -3.98
N ASN A 172 -28.53 -14.48 -4.52
CA ASN A 172 -29.44 -14.42 -5.66
C ASN A 172 -28.78 -13.93 -6.93
N CYS A 173 -27.42 -13.83 -6.96
CA CYS A 173 -26.67 -13.27 -8.08
C CYS A 173 -26.84 -14.14 -9.33
N GLN A 174 -27.38 -13.54 -10.39
CA GLN A 174 -27.52 -14.22 -11.70
C GLN A 174 -26.24 -14.14 -12.55
N SER A 175 -25.32 -13.26 -12.18
CA SER A 175 -24.04 -13.06 -12.88
C SER A 175 -22.91 -12.86 -11.87
N GLY A 176 -22.00 -13.79 -11.78
CA GLY A 176 -20.89 -13.74 -10.83
C GLY A 176 -20.09 -15.03 -10.84
N LEU A 177 -19.22 -15.18 -9.87
CA LEU A 177 -18.45 -16.40 -9.66
C LEU A 177 -19.08 -17.21 -8.54
N GLU A 178 -19.37 -18.45 -8.80
CA GLU A 178 -19.73 -19.41 -7.76
C GLU A 178 -18.47 -19.78 -6.97
N ALA A 179 -18.54 -19.74 -5.64
CA ALA A 179 -17.41 -20.03 -4.80
C ALA A 179 -17.83 -20.71 -3.49
N THR A 180 -16.96 -21.56 -2.98
CA THR A 180 -17.14 -22.23 -1.69
C THR A 180 -16.24 -21.59 -0.64
N VAL A 181 -16.79 -21.32 0.53
CA VAL A 181 -16.01 -20.82 1.67
C VAL A 181 -15.13 -21.96 2.22
N VAL A 182 -13.82 -21.80 2.14
CA VAL A 182 -12.82 -22.77 2.61
C VAL A 182 -12.36 -22.45 4.03
N GLU A 183 -12.16 -21.16 4.33
CA GLU A 183 -11.65 -20.73 5.61
C GLU A 183 -12.26 -19.41 6.04
N LYS A 184 -12.45 -19.24 7.35
CA LYS A 184 -12.84 -17.98 7.98
C LYS A 184 -11.89 -17.67 9.12
N SER A 185 -11.33 -16.48 9.17
CA SER A 185 -10.48 -16.02 10.27
C SER A 185 -10.86 -14.61 10.71
N PHE A 186 -10.82 -14.36 12.01
CA PHE A 186 -11.12 -13.05 12.58
C PHE A 186 -9.83 -12.28 12.83
N ALA A 187 -9.70 -11.11 12.22
CA ALA A 187 -8.51 -10.26 12.31
C ALA A 187 -8.91 -8.82 12.70
N GLY A 188 -8.93 -8.54 14.01
CA GLY A 188 -9.03 -7.18 14.53
C GLY A 188 -10.24 -6.37 14.05
N GLY A 189 -11.44 -6.97 14.05
CA GLY A 189 -12.67 -6.31 13.61
C GLY A 189 -13.07 -6.59 12.15
N LEU A 190 -12.21 -7.30 11.40
CA LEU A 190 -12.49 -7.78 10.04
C LEU A 190 -12.64 -9.30 10.04
N LEU A 191 -13.61 -9.80 9.29
CA LEU A 191 -13.74 -11.20 8.96
C LEU A 191 -13.06 -11.46 7.61
N ARG A 192 -11.94 -12.19 7.64
CA ARG A 192 -11.29 -12.65 6.40
C ARG A 192 -11.91 -13.98 5.99
N VAL A 193 -12.32 -14.08 4.75
CA VAL A 193 -12.90 -15.29 4.16
C VAL A 193 -12.02 -15.71 2.97
N VAL A 194 -11.65 -17.00 2.96
CA VAL A 194 -10.96 -17.60 1.81
C VAL A 194 -11.98 -18.39 1.01
N LEU A 195 -12.04 -18.11 -0.28
CA LEU A 195 -12.94 -18.73 -1.24
C LEU A 195 -12.16 -19.62 -2.21
N LYS A 196 -12.83 -20.70 -2.64
CA LYS A 196 -12.36 -21.58 -3.71
C LYS A 196 -13.47 -21.77 -4.74
#